data_79d9b4381e989d261079b16f3bd77b45
#
_entry.id   79d9b4381e989d261079b16f3bd77b45
#
_cell.length_a   1.000
_cell.length_b   1.000
_cell.length_c   1.000
_cell.angle_alpha   90.00
_cell.angle_beta   90.00
_cell.angle_gamma   90.00
#
_symmetry.space_group_name_H-M   'P 1'
#
loop_
_entity.id
_entity.type
_entity.pdbx_description
1 polymer ?
#
loop_
_entity_poly.entity_id
_entity_poly.type
_entity_poly.pdbx_seq_one_letter_code
_entity_poly.pdbx_strand_id
1 'polypeptide(L)'
;MKHIDPKLNTYTMLCMRYVSPVVHLDTIVQDYFTHMDVKTARKKANFHELPFPAFKIEQSAKAPWMVRLEDFAIYLDQQYALHRHDHNAMNS
;
A
#
# COMPACT_ATOMS: atom_id res chain seq x y z
N MET A 1 1.97 12.62 27.52
CA MET A 1 1.48 12.12 26.72
C MET A 1 2.02 11.60 25.73
N LYS A 2 2.15 11.44 25.70
CA LYS A 2 2.16 11.12 24.95
C LYS A 2 1.62 10.43 24.17
N HIS A 3 1.31 10.67 24.10
CA HIS A 3 0.55 9.80 23.23
C HIS A 3 0.72 10.16 21.77
N ILE A 4 0.40 9.20 20.92
CA ILE A 4 0.62 9.38 19.50
C ILE A 4 -0.44 10.32 18.95
N ASP A 5 0.01 11.34 18.24
CA ASP A 5 -0.89 12.22 17.51
C ASP A 5 -1.54 11.39 16.38
N PRO A 6 -2.87 11.23 16.36
CA PRO A 6 -3.51 10.45 15.31
C PRO A 6 -3.26 10.98 13.89
N LYS A 7 -2.82 12.23 13.77
CA LYS A 7 -2.47 12.80 12.47
C LYS A 7 -1.19 12.21 11.89
N LEU A 8 -0.40 11.52 12.71
CA LEU A 8 0.86 10.93 12.27
C LEU A 8 0.75 9.42 12.05
N ASN A 9 -0.44 8.91 11.79
CA ASN A 9 -0.61 7.52 11.46
C ASN A 9 -0.12 7.22 10.04
N THR A 10 -0.06 5.95 9.70
CA THR A 10 0.46 5.49 8.42
C THR A 10 -0.23 6.14 7.24
N TYR A 11 -1.54 6.19 7.25
CA TYR A 11 -2.31 6.79 6.17
C TYR A 11 -1.95 8.27 5.98
N THR A 12 -1.89 9.02 7.08
CA THR A 12 -1.58 10.45 7.03
C THR A 12 -0.17 10.66 6.45
N MET A 13 0.79 9.86 6.89
CA MET A 13 2.16 9.99 6.41
C MET A 13 2.27 9.66 4.93
N LEU A 14 1.53 8.67 4.45
CA LEU A 14 1.50 8.34 3.04
C LEU A 14 0.89 9.48 2.23
N CYS A 15 -0.20 10.07 2.72
CA CYS A 15 -0.83 11.20 2.03
C CYS A 15 0.12 12.39 1.96
N MET A 16 0.91 12.62 3.00
CA MET A 16 1.89 13.70 2.99
C MET A 16 3.01 13.42 1.99
N ARG A 17 3.44 12.15 1.90
CA ARG A 17 4.50 11.78 0.95
C ARG A 17 4.06 11.97 -0.49
N TYR A 18 2.86 11.53 -0.83
CA TYR A 18 2.39 11.53 -2.21
C TYR A 18 1.53 12.74 -2.55
N VAL A 19 1.12 13.50 -1.54
CA VAL A 19 0.28 14.69 -1.70
C VAL A 19 -1.02 14.35 -2.44
N SER A 20 -1.56 13.17 -2.17
CA SER A 20 -2.76 12.66 -2.82
C SER A 20 -3.29 11.47 -2.06
N PRO A 21 -4.61 11.27 -1.97
CA PRO A 21 -5.17 10.08 -1.33
C PRO A 21 -5.15 8.84 -2.23
N VAL A 22 -4.87 9.02 -3.52
CA VAL A 22 -4.86 7.94 -4.51
C VAL A 22 -3.61 8.10 -5.36
N VAL A 23 -2.90 7.00 -5.61
CA VAL A 23 -1.69 7.03 -6.42
C VAL A 23 -1.71 5.90 -7.44
N HIS A 24 -0.86 6.01 -8.45
CA HIS A 24 -0.71 4.94 -9.43
C HIS A 24 -0.14 3.68 -8.79
N LEU A 25 -0.64 2.52 -9.21
CA LEU A 25 -0.09 1.24 -8.77
C LEU A 25 1.40 1.18 -9.08
N ASP A 26 1.81 1.66 -10.26
CA ASP A 26 3.21 1.66 -10.66
C ASP A 26 4.09 2.36 -9.63
N THR A 27 3.62 3.47 -9.09
CA THR A 27 4.38 4.23 -8.09
C THR A 27 4.56 3.43 -6.80
N ILE A 28 3.51 2.79 -6.33
CA ILE A 28 3.58 1.94 -5.14
C ILE A 28 4.54 0.77 -5.36
N VAL A 29 4.48 0.14 -6.52
CA VAL A 29 5.35 -0.99 -6.84
C VAL A 29 6.81 -0.56 -6.85
N GLN A 30 7.11 0.56 -7.50
CA GLN A 30 8.47 1.06 -7.58
C GLN A 30 9.03 1.46 -6.22
N ASP A 31 8.18 1.99 -5.35
CA ASP A 31 8.64 2.49 -4.05
C ASP A 31 8.73 1.39 -2.99
N TYR A 32 7.86 0.38 -3.05
CA TYR A 32 7.73 -0.59 -1.95
C TYR A 32 7.98 -2.04 -2.37
N PHE A 33 7.86 -2.37 -3.64
CA PHE A 33 7.98 -3.75 -4.12
C PHE A 33 9.07 -3.85 -5.17
N THR A 34 10.29 -3.60 -4.75
CA THR A 34 11.43 -3.51 -5.67
C THR A 34 11.76 -4.82 -6.37
N HIS A 35 11.24 -5.94 -5.88
CA HIS A 35 11.44 -7.26 -6.51
C HIS A 35 10.42 -7.57 -7.59
N MET A 36 9.38 -6.76 -7.71
CA MET A 36 8.30 -6.98 -8.67
C MET A 36 8.36 -5.91 -9.73
N ASP A 37 8.28 -6.31 -11.01
CA ASP A 37 8.21 -5.28 -12.02
C ASP A 37 6.76 -4.80 -12.19
N VAL A 38 6.62 -3.63 -12.80
CA VAL A 38 5.34 -2.97 -12.97
C VAL A 38 4.39 -3.81 -13.82
N LYS A 39 4.92 -4.48 -14.83
CA LYS A 39 4.12 -5.31 -15.74
C LYS A 39 3.50 -6.49 -14.97
N THR A 40 4.27 -7.13 -14.11
CA THR A 40 3.77 -8.22 -13.28
C THR A 40 2.70 -7.71 -12.32
N ALA A 41 2.90 -6.54 -11.73
CA ALA A 41 1.93 -5.97 -10.81
C ALA A 41 0.61 -5.68 -11.51
N ARG A 42 0.65 -5.13 -12.72
CA ARG A 42 -0.57 -4.88 -13.50
C ARG A 42 -1.32 -6.16 -13.82
N LYS A 43 -0.59 -7.20 -14.14
CA LYS A 43 -1.19 -8.52 -14.39
C LYS A 43 -1.88 -9.04 -13.14
N LYS A 44 -1.23 -8.91 -12.00
CA LYS A 44 -1.83 -9.32 -10.72
C LYS A 44 -3.09 -8.49 -10.39
N ALA A 45 -3.08 -7.21 -10.72
CA ALA A 45 -4.25 -6.36 -10.52
C ALA A 45 -5.43 -6.86 -11.36
N ASN A 46 -5.17 -7.25 -12.61
CA ASN A 46 -6.23 -7.78 -13.48
C ASN A 46 -6.90 -9.02 -12.91
N PHE A 47 -6.17 -9.83 -12.17
CA PHE A 47 -6.68 -11.07 -11.60
C PHE A 47 -6.99 -10.96 -10.10
N HIS A 48 -6.98 -9.75 -9.56
CA HIS A 48 -7.25 -9.50 -8.14
C HIS A 48 -6.32 -10.29 -7.21
N GLU A 49 -5.05 -10.40 -7.60
CA GLU A 49 -4.05 -11.17 -6.87
C GLU A 49 -3.08 -10.31 -6.06
N LEU A 50 -3.29 -9.00 -6.03
CA LEU A 50 -2.49 -8.13 -5.19
C LEU A 50 -2.93 -8.25 -3.74
N PRO A 51 -2.03 -8.04 -2.78
CA PRO A 51 -2.38 -8.14 -1.35
C PRO A 51 -3.19 -6.95 -0.84
N PHE A 52 -3.47 -5.97 -1.69
CA PHE A 52 -4.31 -4.83 -1.38
C PHE A 52 -5.16 -4.50 -2.62
N PRO A 53 -6.29 -3.80 -2.45
CA PRO A 53 -7.14 -3.49 -3.60
C PRO A 53 -6.48 -2.51 -4.56
N ALA A 54 -6.67 -2.73 -5.84
CA ALA A 54 -6.34 -1.77 -6.88
C ALA A 54 -7.59 -1.57 -7.72
N PHE A 55 -7.71 -0.40 -8.34
CA PHE A 55 -8.89 -0.07 -9.11
C PHE A 55 -8.53 0.87 -10.25
N LYS A 56 -9.46 1.03 -11.18
CA LYS A 56 -9.34 2.01 -12.26
C LYS A 56 -10.37 3.09 -12.07
N ILE A 57 -9.98 4.33 -12.32
CA ILE A 57 -10.88 5.46 -12.16
C ILE A 57 -11.95 5.46 -13.24
N GLU A 58 -11.63 4.90 -14.41
CA GLU A 58 -12.58 4.86 -15.51
C GLU A 58 -12.62 3.48 -16.16
N GLN A 59 -13.69 3.23 -16.92
CA GLN A 59 -13.93 1.95 -17.58
C GLN A 59 -13.19 1.90 -18.91
N SER A 60 -11.89 1.79 -18.88
CA SER A 60 -11.06 1.72 -20.06
C SER A 60 -9.94 0.73 -19.86
N ALA A 61 -9.67 -0.08 -20.88
CA ALA A 61 -8.54 -1.02 -20.83
C ALA A 61 -7.22 -0.29 -20.68
N LYS A 62 -7.14 0.94 -21.17
CA LYS A 62 -5.92 1.75 -21.11
C LYS A 62 -5.79 2.58 -19.84
N ALA A 63 -6.84 2.62 -19.01
CA ALA A 63 -6.78 3.39 -17.78
C ALA A 63 -5.75 2.75 -16.85
N PRO A 64 -4.96 3.58 -16.14
CA PRO A 64 -3.97 3.04 -15.21
C PRO A 64 -4.63 2.46 -13.97
N TRP A 65 -3.99 1.44 -13.40
CA TRP A 65 -4.39 0.93 -12.10
C TRP A 65 -3.99 1.92 -11.02
N MET A 66 -4.89 2.13 -10.06
CA MET A 66 -4.69 3.07 -8.98
C MET A 66 -4.82 2.35 -7.65
N VAL A 67 -4.24 2.93 -6.62
CA VAL A 67 -4.30 2.41 -5.25
C VAL A 67 -4.76 3.53 -4.33
N ARG A 68 -5.77 3.26 -3.50
CA ARG A 68 -6.13 4.19 -2.45
C ARG A 68 -5.13 4.04 -1.31
N LEU A 69 -4.55 5.14 -0.88
CA LEU A 69 -3.56 5.08 0.20
C LEU A 69 -4.15 4.59 1.51
N GLU A 70 -5.45 4.76 1.72
CA GLU A 70 -6.12 4.20 2.89
C GLU A 70 -5.99 2.67 2.91
N ASP A 71 -6.23 2.03 1.77
CA ASP A 71 -6.11 0.58 1.66
C ASP A 71 -4.66 0.12 1.79
N PHE A 72 -3.75 0.86 1.19
CA PHE A 72 -2.34 0.52 1.28
C PHE A 72 -1.80 0.69 2.71
N ALA A 73 -2.29 1.71 3.42
CA ALA A 73 -1.91 1.91 4.82
C ALA A 73 -2.34 0.73 5.69
N ILE A 74 -3.55 0.21 5.45
CA ILE A 74 -4.04 -0.96 6.18
C ILE A 74 -3.12 -2.15 5.92
N TYR A 75 -2.74 -2.36 4.65
CA TYR A 75 -1.84 -3.45 4.29
C TYR A 75 -0.49 -3.31 5.01
N LEU A 76 0.10 -2.12 4.99
CA LEU A 76 1.39 -1.88 5.65
C LEU A 76 1.30 -2.13 7.15
N ASP A 77 0.23 -1.66 7.77
CA ASP A 77 0.05 -1.86 9.21
C ASP A 77 -0.12 -3.33 9.57
N GLN A 78 -0.82 -4.08 8.72
CA GLN A 78 -1.01 -5.52 8.93
C GLN A 78 0.31 -6.26 8.79
N GLN A 79 1.12 -5.92 7.81
CA GLN A 79 2.43 -6.54 7.63
C GLN A 79 3.35 -6.21 8.80
N TYR A 80 3.34 -4.98 9.24
CA TYR A 80 4.14 -4.59 10.40
C TYR A 80 3.71 -5.35 11.66
N ALA A 81 2.40 -5.44 11.90
CA ALA A 81 1.89 -6.13 13.07
C ALA A 81 2.29 -7.62 13.06
N LEU A 82 2.23 -8.26 11.90
CA LEU A 82 2.61 -9.65 11.75
C LEU A 82 4.09 -9.86 12.11
N HIS A 83 4.96 -9.06 11.52
CA HIS A 83 6.40 -9.20 11.77
C HIS A 83 6.78 -8.78 13.18
N ARG A 84 6.09 -7.80 13.74
CA ARG A 84 6.32 -7.40 15.12
C ARG A 84 5.95 -8.53 16.08
N HIS A 85 4.86 -9.21 15.81
CA HIS A 85 4.45 -10.36 16.61
C HIS A 85 5.51 -11.45 16.57
N ASP A 86 6.02 -11.78 15.39
CA ASP A 86 7.06 -12.78 15.22
C ASP A 86 8.35 -12.38 15.94
N HIS A 87 8.72 -11.12 15.82
CA HIS A 87 9.91 -10.60 16.51
C HIS A 87 9.78 -10.73 18.02
N ASN A 88 8.64 -10.33 18.57
CA ASN A 88 8.41 -10.40 20.00
C ASN A 88 8.43 -11.86 20.49
N ALA A 89 7.86 -12.77 19.74
CA ALA A 89 7.86 -14.21 20.09
C ALA A 89 9.29 -14.77 20.12
N MET A 90 10.13 -14.32 19.17
CA MET A 90 11.52 -14.79 19.10
C MET A 90 12.39 -14.21 20.22
N ASN A 91 12.02 -13.08 20.78
CA ASN A 91 12.84 -12.36 21.75
C ASN A 91 12.25 -12.31 23.16
N SER A 92 11.19 -13.03 23.40
CA SER A 92 10.55 -13.05 24.70
C SER A 92 11.15 -14.09 25.63
#